data_cb52d7622bf94f27c49de7c79893df00
#
_entry.id   cb52d7622bf94f27c49de7c79893df00
#
_cell.length_a   1.000
_cell.length_b   1.000
_cell.length_c   1.000
_cell.angle_alpha   90.00
_cell.angle_beta   90.00
_cell.angle_gamma   90.00
#
_symmetry.space_group_name_H-M   'P 1'
#
loop_
_entity.id
_entity.type
_entity.pdbx_description
1 polymer ?
#
loop_
_entity_poly.entity_id
_entity_poly.type
_entity_poly.pdbx_seq_one_letter_code
_entity_poly.pdbx_strand_id
1 'polypeptide(L)'
;SFLDLDKLLSKIEGFEAGSILEENEFSEVSEWIGTGNYVLNAQLSGSLFGGVANNRSMGIAGDPQTGKSFLCMNIVRESQKQGYNVIYCDTEGAIDRSMAKKFGIDTNTVRYQPIKSISDFKIFVANLVDKVKSIRKDGAEPKILLVLDSLGMLTTMKESADALKGKTAMDMGIRSKEMRGLFREITLDLTGVRIPLICTNHTTTAGIGSFMTTKEASGGDGPIFSMSNVIMLSKAQLKDNNDKKTGIIVTSTPKKTRFTRPYPTKFHISFINGMNPYVGLEEFISWDVCGIERGKLEVDKKTGELEFTPSASSTKWAVAHLGKSIFSSQLFTPEVFTDEVLRKIDEKAIKPHFLLPDLFDMKELEAVIDGEEENEEDGQE
;
A
#
# COMPACT_ATOMS: atom_id res chain seq x y z
N SER A 1 -33.73 -22.37 -10.28
CA SER A 1 -32.31 -22.41 -9.84
C SER A 1 -31.79 -20.98 -9.63
N PHE A 2 -30.66 -20.83 -8.97
CA PHE A 2 -30.02 -19.51 -8.80
C PHE A 2 -29.64 -18.87 -10.15
N LEU A 3 -29.24 -19.69 -11.13
CA LEU A 3 -28.92 -19.25 -12.50
C LEU A 3 -30.15 -18.62 -13.23
N ASP A 4 -31.37 -19.09 -12.95
CA ASP A 4 -32.59 -18.50 -13.54
C ASP A 4 -32.92 -17.17 -12.91
N LEU A 5 -32.65 -17.02 -11.58
CA LEU A 5 -32.79 -15.75 -10.88
C LEU A 5 -31.78 -14.72 -11.39
N ASP A 6 -30.51 -15.11 -11.57
CA ASP A 6 -29.44 -14.25 -12.07
C ASP A 6 -29.79 -13.69 -13.48
N LYS A 7 -30.31 -14.54 -14.38
CA LYS A 7 -30.81 -14.12 -15.70
C LYS A 7 -31.96 -13.12 -15.62
N LEU A 8 -32.79 -13.18 -14.59
CA LEU A 8 -33.87 -12.21 -14.36
C LEU A 8 -33.31 -10.90 -13.81
N LEU A 9 -32.38 -10.97 -12.87
CA LEU A 9 -31.74 -9.80 -12.25
C LEU A 9 -30.91 -9.01 -13.26
N SER A 10 -30.23 -9.68 -14.18
CA SER A 10 -29.43 -9.02 -15.23
C SER A 10 -30.27 -8.20 -16.24
N LYS A 11 -31.60 -8.32 -16.21
CA LYS A 11 -32.53 -7.57 -17.07
C LYS A 11 -33.14 -6.36 -16.37
N ILE A 12 -32.79 -6.05 -15.13
CA ILE A 12 -33.30 -4.88 -14.44
C ILE A 12 -32.73 -3.61 -15.11
N GLU A 13 -33.61 -2.81 -15.70
CA GLU A 13 -33.22 -1.57 -16.38
C GLU A 13 -32.69 -0.52 -15.38
N GLY A 14 -31.69 0.25 -15.81
CA GLY A 14 -31.10 1.34 -15.02
C GLY A 14 -30.00 0.92 -14.06
N PHE A 15 -29.64 -0.35 -14.00
CA PHE A 15 -28.51 -0.87 -13.22
C PHE A 15 -27.45 -1.49 -14.13
N GLU A 16 -26.17 -1.33 -13.77
CA GLU A 16 -25.12 -2.16 -14.36
C GLU A 16 -25.41 -3.63 -14.02
N ALA A 17 -25.25 -4.52 -15.00
CA ALA A 17 -25.53 -5.93 -14.77
C ALA A 17 -24.63 -6.47 -13.64
N GLY A 18 -25.27 -7.02 -12.61
CA GLY A 18 -24.56 -7.81 -11.60
C GLY A 18 -24.03 -9.10 -12.18
N SER A 19 -23.12 -9.76 -11.49
CA SER A 19 -22.60 -11.09 -11.85
C SER A 19 -22.58 -12.01 -10.63
N ILE A 20 -22.49 -13.30 -10.88
CA ILE A 20 -22.19 -14.27 -9.82
C ILE A 20 -20.82 -13.94 -9.26
N LEU A 21 -20.64 -14.08 -7.95
CA LEU A 21 -19.38 -13.63 -7.28
C LEU A 21 -18.15 -14.33 -7.85
N GLU A 22 -18.25 -15.58 -8.25
CA GLU A 22 -17.18 -16.37 -8.91
C GLU A 22 -16.75 -15.76 -10.26
N GLU A 23 -17.67 -15.09 -10.95
CA GLU A 23 -17.43 -14.44 -12.25
C GLU A 23 -17.22 -12.93 -12.12
N ASN A 24 -17.17 -12.42 -10.88
CA ASN A 24 -17.10 -10.98 -10.60
C ASN A 24 -15.68 -10.43 -10.76
N GLU A 25 -15.40 -9.88 -11.92
CA GLU A 25 -14.14 -9.16 -12.18
C GLU A 25 -14.10 -7.72 -11.63
N PHE A 26 -15.25 -7.14 -11.27
CA PHE A 26 -15.35 -5.74 -10.84
C PHE A 26 -14.52 -5.45 -9.60
N SER A 27 -14.60 -6.31 -8.60
CA SER A 27 -13.89 -6.16 -7.33
C SER A 27 -12.54 -6.87 -7.27
N GLU A 28 -12.21 -7.70 -8.25
CA GLU A 28 -10.96 -8.44 -8.27
C GLU A 28 -9.75 -7.54 -8.52
N VAL A 29 -8.67 -7.78 -7.77
CA VAL A 29 -7.39 -7.11 -7.98
C VAL A 29 -6.60 -7.90 -9.01
N SER A 30 -6.53 -7.39 -10.24
CA SER A 30 -5.85 -8.08 -11.34
C SER A 30 -4.35 -7.75 -11.42
N GLU A 31 -3.91 -6.65 -10.80
CA GLU A 31 -2.53 -6.19 -10.86
C GLU A 31 -2.18 -5.39 -9.60
N TRP A 32 -0.94 -5.47 -9.18
CA TRP A 32 -0.39 -4.72 -8.06
C TRP A 32 0.71 -3.77 -8.52
N ILE A 33 0.71 -2.55 -8.00
CA ILE A 33 1.72 -1.55 -8.30
C ILE A 33 2.73 -1.51 -7.17
N GLY A 34 4.00 -1.77 -7.47
CA GLY A 34 5.07 -1.76 -6.47
C GLY A 34 5.25 -0.39 -5.81
N THR A 35 5.69 -0.38 -4.57
CA THR A 35 6.02 0.85 -3.82
C THR A 35 7.48 1.26 -3.97
N GLY A 36 8.31 0.37 -4.50
CA GLY A 36 9.77 0.51 -4.52
C GLY A 36 10.47 -0.04 -3.27
N ASN A 37 9.72 -0.66 -2.33
CA ASN A 37 10.27 -1.39 -1.20
C ASN A 37 9.48 -2.69 -0.97
N TYR A 38 10.19 -3.81 -0.85
CA TYR A 38 9.59 -5.13 -0.78
C TYR A 38 8.71 -5.35 0.46
N VAL A 39 9.16 -4.92 1.63
CA VAL A 39 8.39 -5.11 2.88
C VAL A 39 7.15 -4.24 2.91
N LEU A 40 7.22 -3.04 2.32
CA LEU A 40 6.03 -2.19 2.19
C LEU A 40 5.03 -2.78 1.17
N ASN A 41 5.50 -3.42 0.10
CA ASN A 41 4.64 -4.18 -0.80
C ASN A 41 3.89 -5.28 -0.02
N ALA A 42 4.63 -6.07 0.77
CA ALA A 42 4.07 -7.13 1.61
C ALA A 42 3.02 -6.60 2.60
N GLN A 43 3.29 -5.48 3.26
CA GLN A 43 2.33 -4.83 4.16
C GLN A 43 0.99 -4.50 3.48
N LEU A 44 1.03 -4.09 2.21
CA LEU A 44 -0.16 -3.64 1.47
C LEU A 44 -0.93 -4.78 0.80
N SER A 45 -0.24 -5.85 0.39
CA SER A 45 -0.80 -6.90 -0.49
C SER A 45 -0.61 -8.33 0.01
N GLY A 46 0.26 -8.55 1.01
CA GLY A 46 0.63 -9.89 1.50
C GLY A 46 1.73 -10.56 0.69
N SER A 47 2.36 -9.86 -0.27
CA SER A 47 3.47 -10.38 -1.06
C SER A 47 4.54 -9.32 -1.31
N LEU A 48 5.82 -9.73 -1.35
CA LEU A 48 6.93 -8.86 -1.75
C LEU A 48 6.78 -8.31 -3.16
N PHE A 49 6.09 -9.06 -4.03
CA PHE A 49 5.88 -8.72 -5.44
C PHE A 49 4.55 -7.99 -5.71
N GLY A 50 3.82 -7.65 -4.64
CA GLY A 50 2.58 -6.91 -4.71
C GLY A 50 2.75 -5.40 -4.54
N GLY A 51 1.92 -4.79 -3.70
CA GLY A 51 1.93 -3.35 -3.42
C GLY A 51 0.55 -2.73 -3.40
N VAL A 52 0.34 -1.65 -4.18
CA VAL A 52 -0.96 -0.96 -4.29
C VAL A 52 -1.85 -1.68 -5.29
N ALA A 53 -3.08 -2.00 -4.89
CA ALA A 53 -4.06 -2.65 -5.77
C ALA A 53 -4.49 -1.71 -6.90
N ASN A 54 -4.55 -2.20 -8.14
CA ASN A 54 -4.82 -1.42 -9.35
C ASN A 54 -6.25 -0.88 -9.49
N ASN A 55 -7.14 -1.25 -8.58
CA ASN A 55 -8.54 -0.81 -8.59
C ASN A 55 -9.01 -0.32 -7.20
N ARG A 56 -8.11 0.11 -6.34
CA ARG A 56 -8.43 0.55 -4.98
C ARG A 56 -7.80 1.89 -4.64
N SER A 57 -8.41 2.56 -3.66
CA SER A 57 -7.85 3.78 -3.08
C SER A 57 -6.96 3.46 -1.88
N MET A 58 -5.84 4.16 -1.79
CA MET A 58 -4.86 4.08 -0.71
C MET A 58 -4.60 5.45 -0.09
N GLY A 59 -4.56 5.52 1.24
CA GLY A 59 -4.19 6.72 2.00
C GLY A 59 -2.80 6.61 2.62
N ILE A 60 -2.02 7.67 2.50
CA ILE A 60 -0.70 7.85 3.12
C ILE A 60 -0.76 9.07 4.01
N ALA A 61 -0.86 8.89 5.32
CA ALA A 61 -0.92 9.97 6.30
C ALA A 61 0.37 10.06 7.13
N GLY A 62 0.62 11.21 7.72
CA GLY A 62 1.78 11.41 8.60
C GLY A 62 2.14 12.89 8.77
N ASP A 63 3.01 13.16 9.73
CA ASP A 63 3.53 14.50 10.01
C ASP A 63 4.32 15.06 8.80
N PRO A 64 4.60 16.35 8.76
CA PRO A 64 5.49 16.93 7.76
C PRO A 64 6.85 16.23 7.71
N GLN A 65 7.38 16.07 6.49
CA GLN A 65 8.69 15.45 6.24
C GLN A 65 8.81 13.97 6.69
N THR A 66 7.72 13.20 6.79
CA THR A 66 7.75 11.75 7.05
C THR A 66 7.94 10.93 5.78
N GLY A 67 8.04 11.57 4.61
CA GLY A 67 8.28 10.90 3.34
C GLY A 67 7.02 10.57 2.54
N LYS A 68 5.85 11.18 2.84
CA LYS A 68 4.59 10.94 2.11
C LYS A 68 4.73 11.16 0.60
N SER A 69 5.07 12.38 0.19
CA SER A 69 5.25 12.72 -1.24
C SER A 69 6.41 11.93 -1.86
N PHE A 70 7.48 11.65 -1.09
CA PHE A 70 8.57 10.78 -1.54
C PHE A 70 8.06 9.39 -1.90
N LEU A 71 7.24 8.77 -1.04
CA LEU A 71 6.64 7.47 -1.30
C LEU A 71 5.70 7.52 -2.52
N CYS A 72 4.86 8.56 -2.64
CA CYS A 72 4.04 8.76 -3.84
C CYS A 72 4.87 8.78 -5.12
N MET A 73 5.98 9.52 -5.14
CA MET A 73 6.87 9.61 -6.29
C MET A 73 7.52 8.25 -6.64
N ASN A 74 7.86 7.44 -5.64
CA ASN A 74 8.33 6.08 -5.89
C ASN A 74 7.24 5.21 -6.51
N ILE A 75 6.01 5.25 -5.98
CA ILE A 75 4.88 4.49 -6.55
C ILE A 75 4.60 4.96 -7.99
N VAL A 76 4.66 6.25 -8.27
CA VAL A 76 4.55 6.80 -9.63
C VAL A 76 5.61 6.20 -10.54
N ARG A 77 6.88 6.19 -10.13
CA ARG A 77 7.96 5.58 -10.90
C ARG A 77 7.73 4.09 -11.15
N GLU A 78 7.34 3.34 -10.12
CA GLU A 78 7.07 1.89 -10.25
C GLU A 78 5.85 1.63 -11.17
N SER A 79 4.80 2.46 -11.09
CA SER A 79 3.64 2.34 -11.98
C SER A 79 4.00 2.55 -13.45
N GLN A 80 4.88 3.52 -13.74
CA GLN A 80 5.36 3.76 -15.11
C GLN A 80 6.11 2.57 -15.71
N LYS A 81 6.87 1.81 -14.90
CA LYS A 81 7.51 0.56 -15.34
C LYS A 81 6.50 -0.49 -15.80
N GLN A 82 5.27 -0.42 -15.31
CA GLN A 82 4.15 -1.29 -15.66
C GLN A 82 3.24 -0.70 -16.74
N GLY A 83 3.64 0.42 -17.35
CA GLY A 83 2.91 1.07 -18.45
C GLY A 83 1.78 2.00 -18.03
N TYR A 84 1.72 2.43 -16.76
CA TYR A 84 0.73 3.39 -16.31
C TYR A 84 1.06 4.82 -16.77
N ASN A 85 0.05 5.52 -17.24
CA ASN A 85 0.04 6.98 -17.33
C ASN A 85 -0.43 7.54 -15.99
N VAL A 86 0.18 8.63 -15.55
CA VAL A 86 -0.09 9.19 -14.24
C VAL A 86 -0.83 10.51 -14.35
N ILE A 87 -1.88 10.68 -13.55
CA ILE A 87 -2.53 11.97 -13.33
C ILE A 87 -2.18 12.40 -11.91
N TYR A 88 -1.37 13.45 -11.79
CA TYR A 88 -0.94 13.99 -10.51
C TYR A 88 -1.74 15.24 -10.17
N CYS A 89 -2.72 15.08 -9.28
CA CYS A 89 -3.54 16.19 -8.76
C CYS A 89 -2.77 16.82 -7.59
N ASP A 90 -2.22 18.02 -7.83
CA ASP A 90 -1.44 18.78 -6.88
C ASP A 90 -2.27 19.91 -6.27
N THR A 91 -2.33 19.95 -4.95
CA THR A 91 -3.06 20.97 -4.18
C THR A 91 -2.12 21.97 -3.51
N GLU A 92 -0.81 21.71 -3.50
CA GLU A 92 0.19 22.53 -2.82
C GLU A 92 1.16 23.22 -3.78
N GLY A 93 1.17 22.82 -5.06
CA GLY A 93 2.15 23.29 -6.03
C GLY A 93 3.56 22.81 -5.73
N ALA A 94 3.67 21.62 -5.11
CA ALA A 94 4.93 21.15 -4.54
C ALA A 94 5.80 20.34 -5.50
N ILE A 95 5.22 19.79 -6.57
CA ILE A 95 5.95 18.98 -7.53
C ILE A 95 6.40 19.80 -8.74
N ASP A 96 7.67 19.74 -9.08
CA ASP A 96 8.22 20.31 -10.30
C ASP A 96 8.88 19.25 -11.20
N ARG A 97 9.13 19.63 -12.46
CA ARG A 97 9.74 18.76 -13.46
C ARG A 97 11.14 18.28 -13.05
N SER A 98 11.94 19.12 -12.42
CA SER A 98 13.30 18.79 -12.01
C SER A 98 13.28 17.73 -10.91
N MET A 99 12.40 17.92 -9.94
CA MET A 99 12.18 16.96 -8.86
C MET A 99 11.71 15.61 -9.40
N ALA A 100 10.68 15.58 -10.25
CA ALA A 100 10.18 14.36 -10.85
C ALA A 100 11.27 13.59 -11.61
N LYS A 101 12.09 14.27 -12.41
CA LYS A 101 13.22 13.65 -13.13
C LYS A 101 14.29 13.07 -12.20
N LYS A 102 14.56 13.69 -11.05
CA LYS A 102 15.49 13.15 -10.04
C LYS A 102 14.99 11.85 -9.42
N PHE A 103 13.69 11.63 -9.38
CA PHE A 103 13.07 10.37 -8.98
C PHE A 103 13.06 9.31 -10.10
N GLY A 104 13.54 9.63 -11.28
CA GLY A 104 13.51 8.73 -12.43
C GLY A 104 12.13 8.60 -13.06
N ILE A 105 11.27 9.62 -12.88
CA ILE A 105 9.94 9.67 -13.46
C ILE A 105 10.02 10.22 -14.89
N ASP A 106 9.39 9.51 -15.83
CA ASP A 106 9.15 10.06 -17.17
C ASP A 106 8.03 11.10 -17.11
N THR A 107 8.43 12.37 -17.20
CA THR A 107 7.49 13.50 -17.14
C THR A 107 6.59 13.63 -18.35
N ASN A 108 6.83 12.89 -19.45
CA ASN A 108 5.96 12.90 -20.64
C ASN A 108 4.69 12.06 -20.44
N THR A 109 4.72 11.12 -19.50
CA THR A 109 3.56 10.26 -19.14
C THR A 109 2.90 10.67 -17.84
N VAL A 110 3.21 11.87 -17.31
CA VAL A 110 2.58 12.49 -16.14
C VAL A 110 1.78 13.72 -16.57
N ARG A 111 0.47 13.65 -16.40
CA ARG A 111 -0.40 14.83 -16.50
C ARG A 111 -0.43 15.54 -15.14
N TYR A 112 0.09 16.75 -15.07
CA TYR A 112 -0.04 17.62 -13.91
C TYR A 112 -1.40 18.31 -13.92
N GLN A 113 -2.16 18.20 -12.83
CA GLN A 113 -3.49 18.77 -12.68
C GLN A 113 -3.60 19.54 -11.36
N PRO A 114 -3.56 20.88 -11.36
CA PRO A 114 -3.83 21.66 -10.15
C PRO A 114 -5.30 21.49 -9.76
N ILE A 115 -5.54 21.20 -8.49
CA ILE A 115 -6.88 21.02 -7.89
C ILE A 115 -6.95 21.86 -6.62
N LYS A 116 -8.02 22.63 -6.46
CA LYS A 116 -8.17 23.54 -5.33
C LYS A 116 -9.23 23.11 -4.33
N SER A 117 -10.36 22.58 -4.80
CA SER A 117 -11.49 22.25 -3.93
C SER A 117 -11.92 20.79 -4.02
N ILE A 118 -12.65 20.34 -3.01
CA ILE A 118 -13.30 19.02 -2.98
C ILE A 118 -14.21 18.83 -4.19
N SER A 119 -14.99 19.87 -4.52
CA SER A 119 -15.90 19.84 -5.67
C SER A 119 -15.15 19.76 -7.00
N ASP A 120 -14.03 20.48 -7.16
CA ASP A 120 -13.23 20.41 -8.39
C ASP A 120 -12.69 19.00 -8.59
N PHE A 121 -12.16 18.38 -7.52
CA PHE A 121 -11.66 17.01 -7.60
C PHE A 121 -12.76 16.01 -7.93
N LYS A 122 -13.95 16.14 -7.32
CA LYS A 122 -15.11 15.31 -7.61
C LYS A 122 -15.53 15.40 -9.10
N ILE A 123 -15.67 16.60 -9.62
CA ILE A 123 -16.04 16.85 -11.02
C ILE A 123 -14.94 16.30 -11.96
N PHE A 124 -13.68 16.51 -11.61
CA PHE A 124 -12.57 15.98 -12.38
C PHE A 124 -12.59 14.44 -12.48
N VAL A 125 -12.80 13.75 -11.34
CA VAL A 125 -12.88 12.28 -11.31
C VAL A 125 -14.07 11.77 -12.11
N ALA A 126 -15.25 12.36 -11.95
CA ALA A 126 -16.44 11.98 -12.72
C ALA A 126 -16.19 12.06 -14.25
N ASN A 127 -15.66 13.19 -14.71
CA ASN A 127 -15.30 13.35 -16.12
C ASN A 127 -14.22 12.38 -16.60
N LEU A 128 -13.22 12.07 -15.75
CA LEU A 128 -12.18 11.09 -16.05
C LEU A 128 -12.80 9.70 -16.24
N VAL A 129 -13.65 9.27 -15.33
CA VAL A 129 -14.35 7.97 -15.39
C VAL A 129 -15.17 7.85 -16.67
N ASP A 130 -15.97 8.87 -17.00
CA ASP A 130 -16.77 8.88 -18.23
C ASP A 130 -15.91 8.77 -19.49
N LYS A 131 -14.78 9.47 -19.53
CA LYS A 131 -13.83 9.39 -20.65
C LYS A 131 -13.19 8.03 -20.77
N VAL A 132 -12.80 7.41 -19.64
CA VAL A 132 -12.23 6.05 -19.64
C VAL A 132 -13.26 5.02 -20.07
N LYS A 133 -14.50 5.12 -19.58
CA LYS A 133 -15.63 4.28 -20.05
C LYS A 133 -15.84 4.39 -21.56
N SER A 134 -15.75 5.62 -22.11
CA SER A 134 -15.85 5.84 -23.57
C SER A 134 -14.70 5.18 -24.33
N ILE A 135 -13.44 5.37 -23.89
CA ILE A 135 -12.25 4.79 -24.53
C ILE A 135 -12.31 3.25 -24.52
N ARG A 136 -12.81 2.66 -23.44
CA ARG A 136 -13.00 1.19 -23.34
C ARG A 136 -14.02 0.63 -24.32
N LYS A 137 -15.09 1.37 -24.59
CA LYS A 137 -16.05 0.99 -25.64
C LYS A 137 -15.42 0.91 -27.01
N ASP A 138 -14.33 1.67 -27.24
CA ASP A 138 -13.54 1.65 -28.46
C ASP A 138 -12.46 0.56 -28.44
N GLY A 139 -12.43 -0.30 -27.43
CA GLY A 139 -11.54 -1.46 -27.32
C GLY A 139 -10.15 -1.17 -26.73
N ALA A 140 -9.90 0.02 -26.17
CA ALA A 140 -8.65 0.34 -25.52
C ALA A 140 -8.75 0.21 -23.98
N GLU A 141 -7.71 -0.32 -23.35
CA GLU A 141 -7.61 -0.48 -21.89
C GLU A 141 -6.51 0.44 -21.29
N PRO A 142 -6.81 1.72 -21.06
CA PRO A 142 -5.82 2.65 -20.54
C PRO A 142 -5.47 2.33 -19.09
N LYS A 143 -4.18 2.14 -18.81
CA LYS A 143 -3.66 2.05 -17.44
C LYS A 143 -3.41 3.46 -16.91
N ILE A 144 -4.14 3.86 -15.86
CA ILE A 144 -4.05 5.19 -15.26
C ILE A 144 -3.86 5.05 -13.76
N LEU A 145 -2.88 5.76 -13.20
CA LEU A 145 -2.72 5.98 -11.77
C LEU A 145 -3.14 7.41 -11.44
N LEU A 146 -4.06 7.58 -10.50
CA LEU A 146 -4.48 8.89 -9.99
C LEU A 146 -3.80 9.15 -8.64
N VAL A 147 -3.15 10.29 -8.50
CA VAL A 147 -2.52 10.75 -7.25
C VAL A 147 -3.16 12.06 -6.83
N LEU A 148 -3.48 12.21 -5.55
CA LEU A 148 -3.94 13.45 -4.92
C LEU A 148 -2.99 13.82 -3.77
N ASP A 149 -2.18 14.83 -3.96
CA ASP A 149 -1.20 15.31 -2.97
C ASP A 149 -1.45 16.80 -2.68
N SER A 150 -2.10 17.19 -1.59
CA SER A 150 -2.62 16.38 -0.50
C SER A 150 -4.13 16.58 -0.31
N LEU A 151 -4.80 15.57 0.21
CA LEU A 151 -6.23 15.63 0.54
C LEU A 151 -6.52 16.75 1.57
N GLY A 152 -5.60 16.96 2.51
CA GLY A 152 -5.72 17.95 3.57
C GLY A 152 -5.82 19.40 3.10
N MET A 153 -5.34 19.72 1.91
CA MET A 153 -5.29 21.09 1.37
C MET A 153 -6.53 21.46 0.52
N LEU A 154 -7.38 20.50 0.18
CA LEU A 154 -8.62 20.78 -0.56
C LEU A 154 -9.54 21.69 0.26
N THR A 155 -10.04 22.75 -0.33
CA THR A 155 -11.04 23.66 0.27
C THR A 155 -12.46 23.16 0.04
N THR A 156 -13.39 23.54 0.94
CA THR A 156 -14.82 23.39 0.70
C THR A 156 -15.34 24.56 -0.15
N MET A 157 -16.51 24.40 -0.75
CA MET A 157 -17.20 25.51 -1.46
C MET A 157 -17.48 26.69 -0.52
N LYS A 158 -17.82 26.39 0.74
CA LYS A 158 -18.08 27.42 1.76
C LYS A 158 -16.80 28.19 2.11
N GLU A 159 -15.68 27.50 2.37
CA GLU A 159 -14.40 28.16 2.64
C GLU A 159 -13.99 29.09 1.49
N SER A 160 -14.15 28.64 0.25
CA SER A 160 -13.86 29.46 -0.93
C SER A 160 -14.77 30.71 -1.03
N ALA A 161 -16.05 30.56 -0.76
CA ALA A 161 -17.03 31.67 -0.79
C ALA A 161 -16.82 32.65 0.39
N ASP A 162 -16.50 32.15 1.57
CA ASP A 162 -16.25 32.96 2.76
C ASP A 162 -14.94 33.76 2.63
N ALA A 163 -13.89 33.16 2.04
CA ALA A 163 -12.64 33.85 1.74
C ALA A 163 -12.84 35.08 0.83
N LEU A 164 -13.69 34.98 -0.20
CA LEU A 164 -14.07 36.11 -1.07
C LEU A 164 -14.80 37.24 -0.33
N LYS A 165 -15.45 36.91 0.78
CA LYS A 165 -16.17 37.88 1.64
C LYS A 165 -15.34 38.35 2.83
N GLY A 166 -14.04 37.98 2.89
CA GLY A 166 -13.15 38.31 4.02
C GLY A 166 -13.49 37.58 5.32
N LYS A 167 -14.24 36.48 5.27
CA LYS A 167 -14.55 35.64 6.43
C LYS A 167 -13.54 34.51 6.56
N THR A 168 -13.09 34.23 7.78
CA THR A 168 -12.01 33.26 8.06
C THR A 168 -12.49 32.05 8.88
N ALA A 169 -13.78 31.87 9.10
CA ALA A 169 -14.30 30.77 9.90
C ALA A 169 -14.17 29.44 9.17
N MET A 170 -13.33 28.53 9.68
CA MET A 170 -13.29 27.12 9.24
C MET A 170 -14.45 26.35 9.87
N ASP A 171 -15.25 25.67 9.05
CA ASP A 171 -16.31 24.78 9.49
C ASP A 171 -15.87 23.32 9.30
N MET A 172 -15.30 22.76 10.36
CA MET A 172 -14.78 21.39 10.37
C MET A 172 -15.87 20.34 10.07
N GLY A 173 -17.12 20.61 10.47
CA GLY A 173 -18.25 19.72 10.22
C GLY A 173 -18.63 19.64 8.74
N ILE A 174 -18.66 20.76 8.06
CA ILE A 174 -18.95 20.85 6.61
C ILE A 174 -17.85 20.13 5.84
N ARG A 175 -16.57 20.37 6.16
CA ARG A 175 -15.43 19.72 5.53
C ARG A 175 -15.50 18.20 5.64
N SER A 176 -15.73 17.66 6.83
CA SER A 176 -15.87 16.22 7.06
C SER A 176 -17.05 15.62 6.31
N LYS A 177 -18.16 16.36 6.16
CA LYS A 177 -19.33 15.93 5.40
C LYS A 177 -19.04 15.89 3.89
N GLU A 178 -18.42 16.93 3.34
CA GLU A 178 -18.06 17.00 1.92
C GLU A 178 -17.02 15.92 1.56
N MET A 179 -16.01 15.69 2.40
CA MET A 179 -15.04 14.60 2.22
C MET A 179 -15.70 13.22 2.20
N ARG A 180 -16.60 12.94 3.13
CA ARG A 180 -17.36 11.67 3.11
C ARG A 180 -18.22 11.54 1.86
N GLY A 181 -18.85 12.63 1.43
CA GLY A 181 -19.61 12.69 0.19
C GLY A 181 -18.76 12.37 -1.03
N LEU A 182 -17.56 13.00 -1.14
CA LEU A 182 -16.61 12.75 -2.22
C LEU A 182 -16.29 11.25 -2.34
N PHE A 183 -15.75 10.64 -1.28
CA PHE A 183 -15.33 9.24 -1.34
C PHE A 183 -16.47 8.24 -1.56
N ARG A 184 -17.67 8.55 -1.08
CA ARG A 184 -18.85 7.73 -1.33
C ARG A 184 -19.18 7.63 -2.81
N GLU A 185 -19.00 8.72 -3.56
CA GLU A 185 -19.30 8.77 -4.98
C GLU A 185 -18.16 8.19 -5.84
N ILE A 186 -16.89 8.60 -5.58
CA ILE A 186 -15.80 8.22 -6.47
C ILE A 186 -15.28 6.78 -6.28
N THR A 187 -15.55 6.15 -5.12
CA THR A 187 -14.92 4.85 -4.79
C THR A 187 -15.35 3.76 -5.77
N LEU A 188 -16.64 3.57 -5.99
CA LEU A 188 -17.14 2.56 -6.92
C LEU A 188 -16.82 2.90 -8.37
N ASP A 189 -16.91 4.17 -8.74
CA ASP A 189 -16.60 4.63 -10.08
C ASP A 189 -15.15 4.33 -10.47
N LEU A 190 -14.20 4.69 -9.61
CA LEU A 190 -12.77 4.40 -9.82
C LEU A 190 -12.49 2.90 -9.82
N THR A 191 -13.13 2.12 -8.95
CA THR A 191 -13.02 0.66 -8.91
C THR A 191 -13.45 0.06 -10.24
N GLY A 192 -14.61 0.45 -10.77
CA GLY A 192 -15.17 -0.08 -12.00
C GLY A 192 -14.34 0.22 -13.26
N VAL A 193 -13.61 1.33 -13.25
CA VAL A 193 -12.67 1.66 -14.34
C VAL A 193 -11.21 1.31 -14.00
N ARG A 194 -10.97 0.53 -12.93
CA ARG A 194 -9.64 0.10 -12.50
C ARG A 194 -8.60 1.23 -12.47
N ILE A 195 -8.97 2.36 -11.86
CA ILE A 195 -8.07 3.48 -11.60
C ILE A 195 -7.73 3.50 -10.12
N PRO A 196 -6.53 3.10 -9.71
CA PRO A 196 -6.07 3.27 -8.33
C PRO A 196 -5.92 4.75 -8.00
N LEU A 197 -6.34 5.12 -6.79
CA LEU A 197 -6.19 6.47 -6.25
C LEU A 197 -5.26 6.43 -5.05
N ILE A 198 -4.18 7.21 -5.09
CA ILE A 198 -3.30 7.43 -3.94
C ILE A 198 -3.54 8.82 -3.40
N CYS A 199 -3.89 8.92 -2.11
CA CYS A 199 -4.05 10.21 -1.43
C CYS A 199 -2.99 10.37 -0.35
N THR A 200 -2.27 11.49 -0.34
CA THR A 200 -1.53 11.89 0.85
C THR A 200 -2.41 12.74 1.78
N ASN A 201 -2.09 12.70 3.06
CA ASN A 201 -2.78 13.53 4.06
C ASN A 201 -1.86 13.93 5.20
N HIS A 202 -2.08 15.11 5.77
CA HIS A 202 -1.41 15.54 6.98
C HIS A 202 -2.14 15.01 8.22
N THR A 203 -1.37 14.78 9.30
CA THR A 203 -1.94 14.46 10.60
C THR A 203 -2.20 15.72 11.39
N THR A 204 -3.32 15.73 12.12
CA THR A 204 -3.65 16.74 13.12
C THR A 204 -3.64 16.09 14.49
N THR A 205 -3.24 16.83 15.51
CA THR A 205 -3.33 16.37 16.89
C THR A 205 -4.77 16.52 17.34
N ALA A 206 -5.49 15.43 17.53
CA ALA A 206 -6.83 15.47 18.11
C ALA A 206 -6.72 15.58 19.63
N GLY A 207 -7.41 16.56 20.21
CA GLY A 207 -7.62 16.67 21.66
C GLY A 207 -6.93 17.84 22.33
N ILE A 208 -7.63 18.94 22.47
CA ILE A 208 -7.33 19.93 23.51
C ILE A 208 -7.85 19.36 24.84
N GLY A 209 -6.97 18.95 25.72
CA GLY A 209 -7.31 18.56 27.11
C GLY A 209 -7.27 17.07 27.46
N SER A 210 -6.80 16.18 26.60
CA SER A 210 -6.58 14.77 26.92
C SER A 210 -5.11 14.50 27.26
N PHE A 211 -4.87 13.70 28.29
CA PHE A 211 -3.53 13.21 28.69
C PHE A 211 -2.89 12.27 27.65
N MET A 212 -3.65 11.83 26.63
CA MET A 212 -3.18 11.03 25.50
C MET A 212 -3.54 11.75 24.21
N THR A 213 -2.53 12.31 23.53
CA THR A 213 -2.68 12.88 22.20
C THR A 213 -2.71 11.74 21.16
N THR A 214 -3.86 11.45 20.59
CA THR A 214 -3.96 10.58 19.41
C THR A 214 -3.75 11.40 18.14
N LYS A 215 -2.84 10.95 17.27
CA LYS A 215 -2.67 11.55 15.94
C LYS A 215 -3.72 10.98 14.99
N GLU A 216 -4.53 11.85 14.43
CA GLU A 216 -5.56 11.50 13.45
C GLU A 216 -5.27 12.13 12.09
N ALA A 217 -5.76 11.49 11.03
CA ALA A 217 -5.67 12.07 9.69
C ALA A 217 -6.60 13.28 9.56
N SER A 218 -6.13 14.35 8.93
CA SER A 218 -6.93 15.55 8.68
C SER A 218 -8.17 15.22 7.80
N GLY A 219 -9.34 15.76 8.16
CA GLY A 219 -10.59 15.52 7.43
C GLY A 219 -11.51 14.47 8.06
N GLY A 220 -11.15 13.94 9.24
CA GLY A 220 -11.95 12.95 9.96
C GLY A 220 -11.86 11.54 9.36
N ASP A 221 -12.64 10.60 9.92
CA ASP A 221 -12.59 9.18 9.57
C ASP A 221 -13.19 8.81 8.20
N GLY A 222 -13.92 9.74 7.56
CA GLY A 222 -14.64 9.47 6.31
C GLY A 222 -13.76 8.89 5.20
N PRO A 223 -12.62 9.51 4.86
CA PRO A 223 -11.68 8.99 3.86
C PRO A 223 -11.11 7.62 4.24
N ILE A 224 -10.81 7.40 5.52
CA ILE A 224 -10.25 6.13 6.03
C ILE A 224 -11.22 4.98 5.77
N PHE A 225 -12.53 5.18 6.02
CA PHE A 225 -13.53 4.12 5.80
C PHE A 225 -13.68 3.73 4.34
N SER A 226 -13.47 4.64 3.42
CA SER A 226 -13.65 4.40 1.97
C SER A 226 -12.43 3.80 1.28
N MET A 227 -11.22 4.03 1.81
CA MET A 227 -9.99 3.49 1.25
C MET A 227 -9.77 2.04 1.65
N SER A 228 -9.10 1.25 0.81
CA SER A 228 -8.78 -0.15 1.10
C SER A 228 -7.58 -0.29 2.01
N ASN A 229 -6.56 0.52 1.81
CA ASN A 229 -5.39 0.60 2.66
C ASN A 229 -5.17 2.04 3.13
N VAL A 230 -4.87 2.22 4.41
CA VAL A 230 -4.42 3.49 4.98
C VAL A 230 -3.23 3.23 5.88
N ILE A 231 -2.11 3.86 5.57
CA ILE A 231 -0.89 3.78 6.36
C ILE A 231 -0.57 5.13 7.01
N MET A 232 -0.06 5.07 8.23
CA MET A 232 0.46 6.21 8.98
C MET A 232 1.98 6.15 9.00
N LEU A 233 2.62 7.18 8.47
CA LEU A 233 4.07 7.29 8.47
C LEU A 233 4.56 8.09 9.68
N SER A 234 5.54 7.53 10.38
CA SER A 234 6.34 8.23 11.37
C SER A 234 7.82 8.13 11.00
N LYS A 235 8.65 9.03 11.55
CA LYS A 235 10.08 9.07 11.21
C LYS A 235 10.98 9.11 12.43
N ALA A 236 12.15 8.47 12.30
CA ALA A 236 13.33 8.67 13.14
C ALA A 236 14.50 9.13 12.26
N GLN A 237 15.56 9.62 12.86
CA GLN A 237 16.76 10.03 12.13
C GLN A 237 17.60 8.80 11.75
N LEU A 238 17.99 8.70 10.49
CA LEU A 238 19.02 7.77 10.04
C LEU A 238 20.37 8.50 10.11
N LYS A 239 21.31 7.94 10.87
CA LYS A 239 22.65 8.51 11.09
C LYS A 239 23.72 7.53 10.64
N ASP A 240 24.88 8.06 10.25
CA ASP A 240 26.08 7.27 10.00
C ASP A 240 26.89 7.05 11.30
N ASN A 241 28.00 6.34 11.19
CA ASN A 241 28.88 6.03 12.32
C ASN A 241 29.50 7.28 13.00
N ASN A 242 29.44 8.44 12.34
CA ASN A 242 29.92 9.72 12.85
C ASN A 242 28.77 10.58 13.40
N ASP A 243 27.61 9.99 13.67
CA ASP A 243 26.39 10.67 14.16
C ASP A 243 25.82 11.72 13.19
N LYS A 244 26.29 11.75 11.94
CA LYS A 244 25.80 12.66 10.89
C LYS A 244 24.51 12.11 10.32
N LYS A 245 23.50 12.98 10.21
CA LYS A 245 22.21 12.65 9.62
C LYS A 245 22.33 12.39 8.12
N THR A 246 22.02 11.16 7.68
CA THR A 246 22.13 10.71 6.29
C THR A 246 20.77 10.41 5.65
N GLY A 247 19.69 10.42 6.44
CA GLY A 247 18.35 10.12 5.97
C GLY A 247 17.33 10.07 7.10
N ILE A 248 16.26 9.35 6.84
CA ILE A 248 15.22 9.01 7.82
C ILE A 248 14.91 7.51 7.78
N ILE A 249 14.62 6.96 8.95
CA ILE A 249 13.97 5.67 9.13
C ILE A 249 12.49 5.94 9.19
N VAL A 250 11.71 5.38 8.27
CA VAL A 250 10.27 5.56 8.23
C VAL A 250 9.62 4.29 8.78
N THR A 251 8.72 4.45 9.75
CA THR A 251 7.84 3.39 10.20
C THR A 251 6.46 3.60 9.57
N SER A 252 5.99 2.59 8.84
CA SER A 252 4.66 2.52 8.26
C SER A 252 3.77 1.70 9.18
N THR A 253 2.76 2.33 9.78
CA THR A 253 1.78 1.67 10.65
C THR A 253 0.44 1.60 9.94
N PRO A 254 -0.11 0.41 9.65
CA PRO A 254 -1.43 0.27 9.06
C PRO A 254 -2.52 0.81 9.99
N LYS A 255 -3.33 1.72 9.49
CA LYS A 255 -4.58 2.16 10.14
C LYS A 255 -5.79 1.42 9.61
N LYS A 256 -5.70 0.98 8.36
CA LYS A 256 -6.67 0.10 7.72
C LYS A 256 -5.95 -0.74 6.67
N THR A 257 -6.33 -2.00 6.60
CA THR A 257 -5.93 -2.92 5.54
C THR A 257 -7.10 -3.86 5.23
N ARG A 258 -7.28 -4.18 3.94
CA ARG A 258 -8.27 -5.16 3.48
C ARG A 258 -7.65 -6.49 3.05
N PHE A 259 -6.35 -6.48 2.77
CA PHE A 259 -5.68 -7.61 2.13
C PHE A 259 -4.75 -8.35 3.09
N THR A 260 -4.37 -7.71 4.20
CA THR A 260 -3.32 -8.22 5.07
C THR A 260 -3.68 -8.05 6.54
N ARG A 261 -3.00 -8.81 7.40
CA ARG A 261 -2.97 -8.53 8.84
C ARG A 261 -2.27 -7.19 9.09
N PRO A 262 -2.75 -6.36 10.01
CA PRO A 262 -2.11 -5.09 10.33
C PRO A 262 -0.78 -5.35 11.07
N TYR A 263 0.32 -5.13 10.37
CA TYR A 263 1.68 -5.24 10.93
C TYR A 263 2.51 -4.02 10.52
N PRO A 264 3.14 -3.29 11.47
CA PRO A 264 4.01 -2.16 11.16
C PRO A 264 5.29 -2.63 10.47
N THR A 265 5.71 -1.90 9.44
CA THR A 265 6.97 -2.17 8.73
C THR A 265 7.88 -0.95 8.76
N LYS A 266 9.17 -1.16 8.52
CA LYS A 266 10.17 -0.09 8.48
C LYS A 266 10.94 -0.11 7.17
N PHE A 267 11.22 1.07 6.65
CA PHE A 267 12.10 1.27 5.51
C PHE A 267 12.93 2.54 5.68
N HIS A 268 13.99 2.68 4.90
CA HIS A 268 14.88 3.84 4.98
C HIS A 268 14.73 4.72 3.75
N ILE A 269 14.76 6.03 3.95
CA ILE A 269 14.92 7.04 2.89
C ILE A 269 16.26 7.74 3.12
N SER A 270 17.25 7.39 2.31
CA SER A 270 18.55 8.07 2.29
C SER A 270 18.43 9.38 1.52
N PHE A 271 19.09 10.44 2.00
CA PHE A 271 19.12 11.72 1.28
C PHE A 271 19.98 11.69 0.02
N ILE A 272 20.82 10.65 -0.14
CA ILE A 272 21.71 10.49 -1.30
C ILE A 272 21.13 9.46 -2.27
N ASN A 273 20.77 8.27 -1.76
CA ASN A 273 20.43 7.12 -2.58
C ASN A 273 18.91 6.84 -2.67
N GLY A 274 18.08 7.63 -1.99
CA GLY A 274 16.64 7.41 -1.94
C GLY A 274 16.27 6.19 -1.09
N MET A 275 15.23 5.47 -1.51
CA MET A 275 14.72 4.29 -0.81
C MET A 275 15.39 3.03 -1.32
N ASN A 276 16.00 2.25 -0.41
CA ASN A 276 16.53 0.94 -0.75
C ASN A 276 15.39 -0.08 -0.74
N PRO A 277 15.21 -0.89 -1.80
CA PRO A 277 14.09 -1.82 -1.91
C PRO A 277 14.14 -2.97 -0.89
N TYR A 278 15.31 -3.32 -0.36
CA TYR A 278 15.53 -4.51 0.48
C TYR A 278 15.49 -4.22 1.98
N VAL A 279 15.63 -2.96 2.40
CA VAL A 279 15.60 -2.60 3.83
C VAL A 279 14.23 -2.91 4.43
N GLY A 280 14.23 -3.60 5.56
CA GLY A 280 13.06 -4.15 6.23
C GLY A 280 12.96 -5.68 6.09
N LEU A 281 13.60 -6.29 5.07
CA LEU A 281 13.60 -7.73 4.88
C LEU A 281 14.37 -8.47 6.00
N GLU A 282 15.24 -7.79 6.72
CA GLU A 282 16.01 -8.37 7.84
C GLU A 282 15.14 -8.91 8.97
N GLU A 283 13.88 -8.52 9.04
CA GLU A 283 12.91 -9.03 10.02
C GLU A 283 12.29 -10.38 9.57
N PHE A 284 12.43 -10.76 8.28
CA PHE A 284 11.77 -11.91 7.66
C PHE A 284 12.75 -12.96 7.12
N ILE A 285 14.04 -12.80 7.38
CA ILE A 285 15.08 -13.74 6.92
C ILE A 285 15.59 -14.58 8.08
N SER A 286 15.85 -15.86 7.78
CA SER A 286 16.56 -16.80 8.64
C SER A 286 17.26 -17.85 7.79
N TRP A 287 18.09 -18.66 8.40
CA TRP A 287 18.77 -19.74 7.69
C TRP A 287 17.79 -20.72 7.04
N ASP A 288 16.73 -21.11 7.77
CA ASP A 288 15.72 -22.07 7.30
C ASP A 288 14.79 -21.47 6.23
N VAL A 289 14.57 -20.16 6.26
CA VAL A 289 13.72 -19.48 5.27
C VAL A 289 14.43 -19.36 3.94
N CYS A 290 15.65 -18.80 3.95
CA CYS A 290 16.32 -18.39 2.71
C CYS A 290 17.84 -18.58 2.70
N GLY A 291 18.43 -19.15 3.75
CA GLY A 291 19.88 -19.33 3.87
C GLY A 291 20.64 -18.03 4.15
N ILE A 292 19.98 -17.05 4.77
CA ILE A 292 20.59 -15.77 5.18
C ILE A 292 20.27 -15.53 6.66
N GLU A 293 21.32 -15.47 7.49
CA GLU A 293 21.15 -15.22 8.91
C GLU A 293 22.43 -14.62 9.53
N ARG A 294 22.28 -13.95 10.69
CA ARG A 294 23.43 -13.44 11.45
C ARG A 294 24.27 -14.59 11.98
N GLY A 295 25.55 -14.56 11.68
CA GLY A 295 26.44 -15.62 12.09
C GLY A 295 27.69 -15.74 11.21
N LYS A 296 28.36 -16.86 11.35
CA LYS A 296 29.58 -17.22 10.63
C LYS A 296 29.27 -18.37 9.68
N LEU A 297 29.74 -18.26 8.45
CA LEU A 297 29.72 -19.31 7.45
C LEU A 297 31.17 -19.71 7.16
N GLU A 298 31.47 -20.98 7.30
CA GLU A 298 32.75 -21.57 6.99
C GLU A 298 32.56 -22.72 6.02
N VAL A 299 33.58 -22.95 5.19
CA VAL A 299 33.61 -24.12 4.32
C VAL A 299 34.49 -25.17 5.05
N ASP A 300 33.91 -26.34 5.36
CA ASP A 300 34.70 -27.46 5.87
C ASP A 300 35.76 -27.82 4.82
N LYS A 301 37.02 -27.71 5.22
CA LYS A 301 38.16 -27.95 4.32
C LYS A 301 38.27 -29.41 3.88
N LYS A 302 37.59 -30.35 4.56
CA LYS A 302 37.66 -31.79 4.27
C LYS A 302 36.50 -32.23 3.38
N THR A 303 35.28 -31.75 3.64
CA THR A 303 34.07 -32.15 2.95
C THR A 303 33.68 -31.16 1.84
N GLY A 304 34.14 -29.91 1.92
CA GLY A 304 33.69 -28.82 1.03
C GLY A 304 32.30 -28.31 1.36
N GLU A 305 31.66 -28.83 2.42
CA GLU A 305 30.32 -28.43 2.83
C GLU A 305 30.34 -27.10 3.56
N LEU A 306 29.21 -26.37 3.44
CA LEU A 306 29.00 -25.11 4.15
C LEU A 306 28.51 -25.39 5.56
N GLU A 307 29.25 -24.94 6.56
CA GLU A 307 28.90 -25.04 7.97
C GLU A 307 28.49 -23.64 8.48
N PHE A 308 27.24 -23.52 8.92
CA PHE A 308 26.69 -22.29 9.46
C PHE A 308 26.64 -22.33 10.99
N THR A 309 27.18 -21.30 11.62
CA THR A 309 27.10 -21.10 13.07
C THR A 309 26.34 -19.82 13.37
N PRO A 310 25.06 -19.89 13.90
CA PRO A 310 24.27 -18.73 14.23
C PRO A 310 24.89 -17.91 15.36
N SER A 311 24.77 -16.58 15.27
CA SER A 311 25.20 -15.66 16.32
C SER A 311 24.46 -14.32 16.23
N ALA A 312 23.53 -14.08 17.14
CA ALA A 312 22.75 -12.83 17.19
C ALA A 312 23.61 -11.57 17.40
N SER A 313 24.75 -11.71 18.06
CA SER A 313 25.72 -10.61 18.29
C SER A 313 26.67 -10.38 17.11
N SER A 314 26.63 -11.24 16.08
CA SER A 314 27.51 -11.10 14.92
C SER A 314 27.24 -9.81 14.16
N THR A 315 28.29 -9.12 13.74
CA THR A 315 28.23 -8.00 12.80
C THR A 315 28.17 -8.46 11.34
N LYS A 316 28.30 -9.79 11.12
CA LYS A 316 28.26 -10.41 9.79
C LYS A 316 27.00 -11.24 9.60
N TRP A 317 26.62 -11.38 8.35
CA TRP A 317 25.53 -12.22 7.89
C TRP A 317 26.10 -13.34 7.04
N ALA A 318 25.81 -14.57 7.39
CA ALA A 318 26.08 -15.74 6.55
C ALA A 318 25.08 -15.73 5.39
N VAL A 319 25.58 -15.98 4.18
CA VAL A 319 24.76 -16.01 2.95
C VAL A 319 25.10 -17.29 2.19
N ALA A 320 24.20 -18.26 2.23
CA ALA A 320 24.42 -19.60 1.72
C ALA A 320 24.78 -19.62 0.22
N HIS A 321 23.98 -18.95 -0.62
CA HIS A 321 24.21 -18.94 -2.07
C HIS A 321 25.49 -18.18 -2.50
N LEU A 322 26.05 -17.33 -1.63
CA LEU A 322 27.35 -16.69 -1.85
C LEU A 322 28.52 -17.49 -1.26
N GLY A 323 28.25 -18.52 -0.45
CA GLY A 323 29.25 -19.33 0.22
C GLY A 323 30.14 -18.56 1.20
N LYS A 324 29.69 -17.41 1.70
CA LYS A 324 30.49 -16.53 2.57
C LYS A 324 29.65 -15.68 3.52
N SER A 325 30.30 -15.17 4.56
CA SER A 325 29.75 -14.13 5.42
C SER A 325 30.10 -12.74 4.91
N ILE A 326 29.12 -11.84 4.97
CA ILE A 326 29.21 -10.43 4.54
C ILE A 326 28.93 -9.48 5.72
N PHE A 327 29.38 -8.23 5.64
CA PHE A 327 29.03 -7.21 6.63
C PHE A 327 27.60 -6.69 6.43
N SER A 328 26.99 -6.18 7.51
CA SER A 328 25.62 -5.60 7.44
C SER A 328 25.46 -4.49 6.39
N SER A 329 26.52 -3.74 6.08
CA SER A 329 26.52 -2.71 5.04
C SER A 329 26.36 -3.27 3.61
N GLN A 330 26.63 -4.56 3.42
CA GLN A 330 26.57 -5.27 2.14
C GLN A 330 25.27 -6.10 1.99
N LEU A 331 24.44 -6.15 3.04
CA LEU A 331 23.26 -7.01 3.08
C LEU A 331 22.20 -6.61 2.04
N PHE A 332 21.90 -5.31 1.97
CA PHE A 332 20.77 -4.80 1.20
C PHE A 332 21.11 -4.53 -0.27
N THR A 333 21.52 -5.57 -0.98
CA THR A 333 21.95 -5.53 -2.38
C THR A 333 21.28 -6.62 -3.21
N PRO A 334 21.16 -6.43 -4.54
CA PRO A 334 20.56 -7.44 -5.43
C PRO A 334 21.35 -8.75 -5.49
N GLU A 335 22.67 -8.73 -5.20
CA GLU A 335 23.47 -9.95 -5.14
C GLU A 335 23.08 -10.83 -3.94
N VAL A 336 22.64 -10.23 -2.84
CA VAL A 336 22.19 -10.95 -1.64
C VAL A 336 20.71 -11.35 -1.77
N PHE A 337 19.88 -10.43 -2.20
CA PHE A 337 18.44 -10.65 -2.38
C PHE A 337 18.13 -10.92 -3.86
N THR A 338 18.59 -12.07 -4.36
CA THR A 338 18.24 -12.53 -5.71
C THR A 338 16.75 -12.86 -5.82
N ASP A 339 16.22 -12.95 -7.03
CA ASP A 339 14.80 -13.31 -7.26
C ASP A 339 14.45 -14.64 -6.59
N GLU A 340 15.34 -15.63 -6.59
CA GLU A 340 15.13 -16.90 -5.89
C GLU A 340 15.02 -16.72 -4.38
N VAL A 341 15.90 -15.93 -3.79
CA VAL A 341 15.90 -15.63 -2.36
C VAL A 341 14.62 -14.88 -1.99
N LEU A 342 14.23 -13.87 -2.76
CA LEU A 342 12.99 -13.11 -2.54
C LEU A 342 11.75 -14.01 -2.61
N ARG A 343 11.67 -14.95 -3.56
CA ARG A 343 10.57 -15.92 -3.63
C ARG A 343 10.51 -16.84 -2.42
N LYS A 344 11.66 -17.32 -1.92
CA LYS A 344 11.72 -18.12 -0.69
C LYS A 344 11.21 -17.34 0.52
N ILE A 345 11.60 -16.07 0.65
CA ILE A 345 11.14 -15.19 1.73
C ILE A 345 9.63 -14.95 1.59
N ASP A 346 9.14 -14.67 0.37
CA ASP A 346 7.72 -14.42 0.11
C ASP A 346 6.85 -15.59 0.53
N GLU A 347 7.19 -16.81 0.10
CA GLU A 347 6.41 -18.02 0.37
C GLU A 347 6.50 -18.47 1.83
N LYS A 348 7.71 -18.48 2.41
CA LYS A 348 7.95 -19.11 3.72
C LYS A 348 7.78 -18.16 4.90
N ALA A 349 7.93 -16.84 4.71
CA ALA A 349 7.88 -15.88 5.79
C ALA A 349 6.79 -14.82 5.59
N ILE A 350 6.69 -14.22 4.40
CA ILE A 350 5.79 -13.09 4.16
C ILE A 350 4.33 -13.51 4.09
N LYS A 351 3.98 -14.45 3.20
CA LYS A 351 2.60 -14.90 3.06
C LYS A 351 2.02 -15.43 4.37
N PRO A 352 2.69 -16.33 5.11
CA PRO A 352 2.19 -16.80 6.40
C PRO A 352 2.06 -15.71 7.45
N HIS A 353 2.89 -14.65 7.35
CA HIS A 353 2.88 -13.55 8.31
C HIS A 353 1.76 -12.54 8.03
N PHE A 354 1.58 -12.14 6.77
CA PHE A 354 0.69 -11.05 6.38
C PHE A 354 -0.70 -11.52 5.93
N LEU A 355 -0.84 -12.67 5.29
CA LEU A 355 -2.13 -13.15 4.82
C LEU A 355 -2.93 -13.76 5.98
N LEU A 356 -4.25 -13.61 5.91
CA LEU A 356 -5.14 -14.35 6.77
C LEU A 356 -5.08 -15.82 6.36
N PRO A 357 -5.04 -16.77 7.31
CA PRO A 357 -5.21 -18.18 6.98
C PRO A 357 -6.62 -18.38 6.40
N ASP A 358 -6.79 -19.43 5.62
CA ASP A 358 -8.12 -19.90 5.27
C ASP A 358 -8.86 -20.18 6.58
N LEU A 359 -9.87 -19.36 6.88
CA LEU A 359 -10.58 -19.41 8.16
C LEU A 359 -11.46 -20.63 8.28
N PHE A 360 -11.74 -21.30 7.15
CA PHE A 360 -12.54 -22.50 7.05
C PHE A 360 -11.85 -23.47 6.09
N ASP A 361 -11.02 -24.35 6.61
CA ASP A 361 -10.69 -25.58 5.89
C ASP A 361 -11.93 -26.47 5.96
N MET A 362 -12.63 -26.62 4.82
CA MET A 362 -13.84 -27.45 4.72
C MET A 362 -13.60 -28.88 5.23
N LYS A 363 -12.37 -29.39 5.12
CA LYS A 363 -12.00 -30.71 5.65
C LYS A 363 -11.93 -30.75 7.18
N GLU A 364 -11.46 -29.66 7.82
CA GLU A 364 -11.50 -29.54 9.27
C GLU A 364 -12.94 -29.36 9.78
N LEU A 365 -13.78 -28.65 9.03
CA LEU A 365 -15.19 -28.46 9.36
C LEU A 365 -15.97 -29.77 9.24
N GLU A 366 -15.75 -30.52 8.15
CA GLU A 366 -16.35 -31.86 7.96
C GLU A 366 -15.90 -32.82 9.06
N ALA A 367 -14.63 -32.82 9.45
CA ALA A 367 -14.12 -33.65 10.55
C ALA A 367 -14.70 -33.29 11.93
N VAL A 368 -15.02 -32.00 12.17
CA VAL A 368 -15.67 -31.56 13.40
C VAL A 368 -17.15 -31.96 13.41
N ILE A 369 -17.85 -31.85 12.28
CA ILE A 369 -19.26 -32.26 12.16
C ILE A 369 -19.37 -33.76 12.30
N ASP A 370 -18.53 -34.54 11.62
CA ASP A 370 -18.51 -36.01 11.74
C ASP A 370 -18.13 -36.47 13.15
N GLY A 371 -17.24 -35.75 13.83
CA GLY A 371 -16.86 -36.06 15.23
C GLY A 371 -17.91 -35.67 16.27
N GLU A 372 -18.83 -34.76 15.98
CA GLU A 372 -19.97 -34.45 16.85
C GLU A 372 -21.10 -35.49 16.68
N GLU A 373 -21.31 -36.05 15.47
CA GLU A 373 -22.27 -37.13 15.25
C GLU A 373 -21.85 -38.44 15.94
N GLU A 374 -20.55 -38.80 15.95
CA GLU A 374 -20.08 -39.99 16.71
C GLU A 374 -20.25 -39.86 18.23
N ASN A 375 -20.20 -38.65 18.77
CA ASN A 375 -20.38 -38.47 20.23
C ASN A 375 -21.87 -38.40 20.68
N GLU A 376 -22.81 -38.18 19.76
CA GLU A 376 -24.24 -38.25 20.06
C GLU A 376 -24.80 -39.70 20.00
N GLU A 377 -24.19 -40.61 19.21
CA GLU A 377 -24.61 -42.04 19.19
C GLU A 377 -24.10 -42.83 20.39
N ASP A 378 -22.95 -42.47 21.01
CA ASP A 378 -22.41 -43.16 22.19
C ASP A 378 -23.05 -42.70 23.51
N GLY A 379 -23.98 -41.76 23.48
CA GLY A 379 -24.70 -41.22 24.66
C GLY A 379 -26.09 -41.82 24.93
N GLN A 380 -26.51 -42.85 24.14
CA GLN A 380 -27.85 -43.52 24.27
C GLN A 380 -27.74 -45.04 24.48
N GLU A 381 -26.86 -45.49 25.40
CA GLU A 381 -26.97 -46.86 25.96
C GLU A 381 -27.12 -46.81 27.50
#